data_8f3ed73856be7215e2a048448e9e77d4
#
_entry.id   8f3ed73856be7215e2a048448e9e77d4
#
_cell.length_a   1.000
_cell.length_b   1.000
_cell.length_c   1.000
_cell.angle_alpha   90.00
_cell.angle_beta   90.00
_cell.angle_gamma   90.00
#
_symmetry.space_group_name_H-M   'P 1'
#
loop_
_entity.id
_entity.type
_entity.pdbx_description
1 polymer ?
#
loop_
_entity_poly.entity_id
_entity_poly.type
_entity_poly.pdbx_seq_one_letter_code
_entity_poly.pdbx_strand_id
1 'polypeptide(L)'
;YYKAIFAQTGMSQEEEEELRELISQKNYFGVEELVKNKNMDKSLARVLSQLPQMFGSTEVLEKAKSLTDNPQALKAVARLEEIYELLKVYGYEKYVTFDFAMLSKYHYYTGIIFQAYTYGTGEALIKGGRYNQLMKHFGKPAASIGFAIVVDNLLMALSRQKIEMEEEEGVTVITYRKENRIQAIQKAKELRSQGRNV
;
A
#
# COMPACT_ATOMS: atom_id res chain seq x y z
N TYR A 1 12.38 4.41 5.84
CA TYR A 1 12.67 4.60 7.26
C TYR A 1 13.08 3.28 7.91
N TYR A 2 12.18 2.30 8.04
CA TYR A 2 12.44 1.05 8.76
C TYR A 2 13.67 0.28 8.25
N LYS A 3 13.90 0.20 6.92
CA LYS A 3 15.08 -0.46 6.35
C LYS A 3 16.39 0.13 6.87
N ALA A 4 16.43 1.47 7.03
CA ALA A 4 17.60 2.15 7.56
C ALA A 4 17.79 1.89 9.07
N ILE A 5 16.71 1.73 9.81
CA ILE A 5 16.76 1.37 11.24
C ILE A 5 17.15 -0.10 11.42
N PHE A 6 16.54 -1.01 10.68
CA PHE A 6 16.83 -2.45 10.75
C PHE A 6 18.28 -2.78 10.37
N ALA A 7 18.85 -2.09 9.39
CA ALA A 7 20.27 -2.27 9.02
C ALA A 7 21.25 -1.99 10.17
N GLN A 8 20.81 -1.31 11.24
CA GLN A 8 21.63 -1.03 12.43
C GLN A 8 21.49 -2.10 13.52
N THR A 9 20.53 -3.01 13.41
CA THR A 9 20.23 -3.98 14.46
C THR A 9 21.24 -5.12 14.54
N GLY A 10 21.90 -5.46 13.43
CA GLY A 10 22.73 -6.64 13.33
C GLY A 10 21.98 -7.98 13.50
N MET A 11 20.65 -7.95 13.39
CA MET A 11 19.80 -9.14 13.47
C MET A 11 19.98 -10.07 12.26
N SER A 12 19.74 -11.35 12.49
CA SER A 12 19.60 -12.32 11.40
C SER A 12 18.31 -12.03 10.59
N GLN A 13 18.20 -12.62 9.42
CA GLN A 13 16.99 -12.45 8.58
C GLN A 13 15.73 -12.95 9.29
N GLU A 14 15.82 -14.05 10.03
CA GLU A 14 14.70 -14.61 10.80
C GLU A 14 14.24 -13.67 11.91
N GLU A 15 15.19 -13.09 12.64
CA GLU A 15 14.92 -12.13 13.71
C GLU A 15 14.33 -10.81 13.18
N GLU A 16 14.82 -10.35 12.02
CA GLU A 16 14.22 -9.19 11.35
C GLU A 16 12.77 -9.46 10.91
N GLU A 17 12.47 -10.67 10.45
CA GLU A 17 11.12 -11.04 10.04
C GLU A 17 10.18 -11.11 11.23
N GLU A 18 10.62 -11.69 12.36
CA GLU A 18 9.87 -11.70 13.62
C GLU A 18 9.58 -10.28 14.11
N LEU A 19 10.61 -9.43 14.16
CA LEU A 19 10.45 -8.02 14.54
C LEU A 19 9.47 -7.29 13.62
N ARG A 20 9.56 -7.53 12.34
CA ARG A 20 8.70 -6.97 11.29
C ARG A 20 7.24 -7.37 11.51
N GLU A 21 7.01 -8.63 11.84
CA GLU A 21 5.67 -9.13 12.13
C GLU A 21 5.09 -8.51 13.40
N LEU A 22 5.85 -8.46 14.48
CA LEU A 22 5.45 -7.82 15.73
C LEU A 22 5.07 -6.33 15.52
N ILE A 23 5.89 -5.58 14.77
CA ILE A 23 5.60 -4.17 14.46
C ILE A 23 4.32 -4.06 13.61
N SER A 24 4.17 -4.87 12.57
CA SER A 24 3.00 -4.84 11.68
C SER A 24 1.69 -5.19 12.39
N GLN A 25 1.76 -6.08 13.37
CA GLN A 25 0.63 -6.44 14.24
C GLN A 25 0.37 -5.43 15.36
N LYS A 26 1.20 -4.38 15.44
CA LYS A 26 1.18 -3.38 16.52
C LYS A 26 1.35 -4.00 17.91
N ASN A 27 2.08 -5.11 17.98
CA ASN A 27 2.40 -5.80 19.22
C ASN A 27 3.56 -5.12 19.95
N TYR A 28 3.25 -4.05 20.65
CA TYR A 28 4.21 -3.24 21.40
C TYR A 28 5.02 -4.07 22.41
N PHE A 29 4.35 -4.90 23.20
CA PHE A 29 5.01 -5.71 24.23
C PHE A 29 5.99 -6.72 23.63
N GLY A 30 5.60 -7.39 22.54
CA GLY A 30 6.48 -8.33 21.85
C GLY A 30 7.74 -7.64 21.29
N VAL A 31 7.59 -6.43 20.76
CA VAL A 31 8.74 -5.64 20.28
C VAL A 31 9.66 -5.27 21.44
N GLU A 32 9.13 -4.80 22.58
CA GLU A 32 9.94 -4.46 23.76
C GLU A 32 10.70 -5.67 24.30
N GLU A 33 10.04 -6.82 24.40
CA GLU A 33 10.66 -8.06 24.88
C GLU A 33 11.80 -8.51 23.95
N LEU A 34 11.57 -8.54 22.64
CA LEU A 34 12.57 -8.93 21.65
C LEU A 34 13.79 -7.99 21.70
N VAL A 35 13.55 -6.69 21.71
CA VAL A 35 14.61 -5.66 21.78
C VAL A 35 15.44 -5.78 23.07
N LYS A 36 14.79 -6.04 24.22
CA LYS A 36 15.44 -6.23 25.51
C LYS A 36 16.32 -7.48 25.51
N ASN A 37 15.83 -8.58 24.98
CA ASN A 37 16.56 -9.85 24.91
C ASN A 37 17.83 -9.75 24.06
N LYS A 38 17.85 -8.83 23.09
CA LYS A 38 19.00 -8.58 22.20
C LYS A 38 20.06 -7.63 22.76
N ASN A 39 19.85 -7.03 23.93
CA ASN A 39 20.76 -6.02 24.51
C ASN A 39 21.15 -4.92 23.52
N MET A 40 20.19 -4.43 22.74
CA MET A 40 20.43 -3.40 21.74
C MET A 40 20.86 -2.07 22.37
N ASP A 41 21.51 -1.25 21.54
CA ASP A 41 21.76 0.15 21.92
C ASP A 41 20.45 0.85 22.31
N LYS A 42 20.52 1.68 23.35
CA LYS A 42 19.33 2.33 23.92
C LYS A 42 18.59 3.23 22.92
N SER A 43 19.32 3.87 22.02
CA SER A 43 18.72 4.75 21.01
C SER A 43 17.95 3.92 19.98
N LEU A 44 18.55 2.84 19.50
CA LEU A 44 17.95 1.91 18.55
C LEU A 44 16.74 1.19 19.17
N ALA A 45 16.88 0.70 20.41
CA ALA A 45 15.81 0.09 21.18
C ALA A 45 14.59 1.01 21.30
N ARG A 46 14.82 2.30 21.60
CA ARG A 46 13.77 3.32 21.69
C ARG A 46 13.04 3.53 20.38
N VAL A 47 13.76 3.61 19.25
CA VAL A 47 13.14 3.74 17.92
C VAL A 47 12.23 2.55 17.64
N LEU A 48 12.75 1.33 17.77
CA LEU A 48 12.03 0.09 17.45
C LEU A 48 10.76 -0.06 18.29
N SER A 49 10.86 0.16 19.61
CA SER A 49 9.71 0.08 20.52
C SER A 49 8.62 1.13 20.25
N GLN A 50 8.96 2.25 19.57
CA GLN A 50 7.98 3.27 19.23
C GLN A 50 7.25 2.99 17.91
N LEU A 51 7.87 2.25 16.97
CA LEU A 51 7.30 2.02 15.63
C LEU A 51 5.85 1.53 15.63
N PRO A 52 5.43 0.57 16.48
CA PRO A 52 4.05 0.08 16.50
C PRO A 52 3.00 1.15 16.79
N GLN A 53 3.38 2.22 17.48
CA GLN A 53 2.50 3.31 17.92
C GLN A 53 2.62 4.56 17.07
N MET A 54 3.53 4.57 16.08
CA MET A 54 3.77 5.73 15.23
C MET A 54 2.77 5.77 14.09
N PHE A 55 1.56 6.23 14.41
CA PHE A 55 0.45 6.44 13.50
C PHE A 55 -0.19 7.80 13.79
N GLY A 56 -0.50 8.57 12.75
CA GLY A 56 -1.14 9.86 12.89
C GLY A 56 -0.96 10.78 11.68
N SER A 57 -1.08 12.08 11.90
CA SER A 57 -0.88 13.11 10.90
C SER A 57 0.62 13.51 10.84
N THR A 58 0.93 14.76 10.55
CA THR A 58 2.32 15.25 10.38
C THR A 58 3.15 15.21 11.67
N GLU A 59 2.52 15.23 12.84
CA GLU A 59 3.21 15.11 14.13
C GLU A 59 4.03 13.81 14.25
N VAL A 60 3.60 12.75 13.57
CA VAL A 60 4.31 11.49 13.52
C VAL A 60 5.62 11.59 12.73
N LEU A 61 5.66 12.44 11.70
CA LEU A 61 6.89 12.71 10.93
C LEU A 61 7.93 13.42 11.80
N GLU A 62 7.51 14.43 12.57
CA GLU A 62 8.39 15.12 13.52
C GLU A 62 8.92 14.16 14.60
N LYS A 63 8.03 13.33 15.15
CA LYS A 63 8.43 12.28 16.08
C LYS A 63 9.45 11.32 15.47
N ALA A 64 9.24 10.89 14.23
CA ALA A 64 10.16 9.99 13.53
C ALA A 64 11.55 10.59 13.35
N LYS A 65 11.63 11.90 13.05
CA LYS A 65 12.91 12.63 12.97
C LYS A 65 13.62 12.73 14.33
N SER A 66 12.86 12.96 15.40
CA SER A 66 13.44 13.11 16.76
C SER A 66 13.97 11.81 17.36
N LEU A 67 13.63 10.66 16.80
CA LEU A 67 14.01 9.35 17.30
C LEU A 67 15.34 8.82 16.77
N THR A 68 15.89 9.41 15.70
CA THR A 68 17.10 8.88 15.05
C THR A 68 17.89 9.96 14.33
N ASP A 69 19.21 9.82 14.35
CA ASP A 69 20.14 10.63 13.54
C ASP A 69 20.58 9.92 12.26
N ASN A 70 19.99 8.76 11.94
CA ASN A 70 20.33 8.00 10.73
C ASN A 70 19.97 8.79 9.48
N PRO A 71 20.94 9.16 8.62
CA PRO A 71 20.69 10.03 7.47
C PRO A 71 19.73 9.42 6.45
N GLN A 72 19.74 8.10 6.28
CA GLN A 72 18.83 7.41 5.35
C GLN A 72 17.39 7.38 5.88
N ALA A 73 17.24 7.20 7.20
CA ALA A 73 15.94 7.28 7.86
C ALA A 73 15.37 8.70 7.76
N LEU A 74 16.17 9.73 8.06
CA LEU A 74 15.78 11.14 7.92
C LEU A 74 15.41 11.50 6.49
N LYS A 75 16.17 11.03 5.50
CA LYS A 75 15.84 11.21 4.07
C LYS A 75 14.50 10.57 3.69
N ALA A 76 14.17 9.42 4.28
CA ALA A 76 12.88 8.78 4.03
C ALA A 76 11.72 9.58 4.61
N VAL A 77 11.88 10.19 5.79
CA VAL A 77 10.87 11.09 6.39
C VAL A 77 10.72 12.36 5.56
N ALA A 78 11.83 13.01 5.18
CA ALA A 78 11.79 14.20 4.32
C ALA A 78 11.03 13.93 3.00
N ARG A 79 11.18 12.72 2.44
CA ARG A 79 10.41 12.34 1.25
C ARG A 79 8.90 12.22 1.50
N LEU A 80 8.48 11.77 2.68
CA LEU A 80 7.06 11.76 3.04
C LEU A 80 6.52 13.19 3.21
N GLU A 81 7.31 14.09 3.79
CA GLU A 81 6.96 15.51 3.92
C GLU A 81 6.79 16.18 2.54
N GLU A 82 7.73 15.97 1.61
CA GLU A 82 7.61 16.48 0.23
C GLU A 82 6.31 16.00 -0.44
N ILE A 83 5.96 14.71 -0.28
CA ILE A 83 4.75 14.15 -0.86
C ILE A 83 3.51 14.77 -0.20
N TYR A 84 3.53 14.96 1.11
CA TYR A 84 2.43 15.58 1.84
C TYR A 84 2.18 17.03 1.40
N GLU A 85 3.24 17.81 1.20
CA GLU A 85 3.12 19.18 0.67
C GLU A 85 2.49 19.19 -0.74
N LEU A 86 2.84 18.24 -1.59
CA LEU A 86 2.18 18.10 -2.89
C LEU A 86 0.71 17.72 -2.75
N LEU A 87 0.37 16.82 -1.84
CA LEU A 87 -1.03 16.43 -1.59
C LEU A 87 -1.88 17.58 -1.04
N LYS A 88 -1.28 18.51 -0.28
CA LYS A 88 -1.94 19.77 0.12
C LYS A 88 -2.32 20.62 -1.08
N VAL A 89 -1.42 20.73 -2.08
CA VAL A 89 -1.73 21.48 -3.31
C VAL A 89 -2.95 20.88 -4.04
N TYR A 90 -3.12 19.57 -3.96
CA TYR A 90 -4.30 18.87 -4.50
C TYR A 90 -5.53 18.89 -3.57
N GLY A 91 -5.41 19.39 -2.33
CA GLY A 91 -6.49 19.40 -1.34
C GLY A 91 -6.81 18.02 -0.73
N TYR A 92 -5.83 17.10 -0.75
CA TYR A 92 -5.99 15.72 -0.27
C TYR A 92 -5.40 15.47 1.12
N GLU A 93 -4.82 16.48 1.77
CA GLU A 93 -4.13 16.35 3.07
C GLU A 93 -5.02 15.76 4.16
N LYS A 94 -6.31 16.10 4.17
CA LYS A 94 -7.30 15.61 5.14
C LYS A 94 -7.60 14.12 5.04
N TYR A 95 -7.20 13.48 3.94
CA TYR A 95 -7.41 12.04 3.71
C TYR A 95 -6.15 11.22 3.98
N VAL A 96 -5.05 11.87 4.39
CA VAL A 96 -3.74 11.22 4.52
C VAL A 96 -3.35 11.09 5.98
N THR A 97 -2.90 9.90 6.34
CA THR A 97 -2.26 9.59 7.61
C THR A 97 -0.97 8.84 7.35
N PHE A 98 -0.06 8.88 8.30
CA PHE A 98 1.22 8.16 8.25
C PHE A 98 1.20 7.02 9.24
N ASP A 99 1.66 5.84 8.82
CA ASP A 99 1.77 4.66 9.66
C ASP A 99 3.16 4.03 9.49
N PHE A 100 4.02 4.19 10.49
CA PHE A 100 5.37 3.61 10.48
C PHE A 100 5.36 2.12 10.81
N ALA A 101 4.25 1.57 11.30
CA ALA A 101 4.05 0.15 11.49
C ALA A 101 3.59 -0.57 10.20
N MET A 102 3.23 0.18 9.15
CA MET A 102 2.87 -0.39 7.87
C MET A 102 4.12 -0.88 7.13
N LEU A 103 4.53 -2.10 7.44
CA LEU A 103 5.67 -2.77 6.81
C LEU A 103 5.19 -3.71 5.72
N SER A 104 5.77 -3.61 4.52
CA SER A 104 5.43 -4.52 3.43
C SER A 104 6.09 -5.88 3.60
N LYS A 105 5.32 -6.95 3.38
CA LYS A 105 5.86 -8.31 3.22
C LYS A 105 6.63 -8.48 1.90
N TYR A 106 6.43 -7.57 0.95
CA TYR A 106 7.08 -7.62 -0.35
C TYR A 106 8.40 -6.85 -0.34
N HIS A 107 9.49 -7.54 -0.64
CA HIS A 107 10.85 -6.96 -0.62
C HIS A 107 11.14 -6.06 -1.84
N TYR A 108 10.31 -6.08 -2.88
CA TYR A 108 10.55 -5.33 -4.12
C TYR A 108 10.28 -3.82 -4.00
N TYR A 109 9.56 -3.37 -2.97
CA TYR A 109 9.34 -1.93 -2.78
C TYR A 109 10.63 -1.20 -2.41
N THR A 110 10.89 -0.11 -3.15
CA THR A 110 12.11 0.71 -3.01
C THR A 110 11.84 2.11 -2.47
N GLY A 111 10.59 2.46 -2.24
CA GLY A 111 10.19 3.79 -1.79
C GLY A 111 8.96 3.75 -0.90
N ILE A 112 8.07 4.71 -1.11
CA ILE A 112 6.80 4.75 -0.38
C ILE A 112 5.96 3.50 -0.65
N ILE A 113 5.24 3.10 0.37
CA ILE A 113 4.11 2.17 0.27
C ILE A 113 2.87 2.90 0.75
N PHE A 114 1.71 2.54 0.22
CA PHE A 114 0.45 3.16 0.60
C PHE A 114 -0.70 2.16 0.55
N GLN A 115 -1.70 2.43 1.34
CA GLN A 115 -2.96 1.70 1.36
C GLN A 115 -4.10 2.71 1.40
N ALA A 116 -5.24 2.37 0.81
CA ALA A 116 -6.43 3.18 0.91
C ALA A 116 -7.56 2.37 1.54
N TYR A 117 -8.30 3.04 2.39
CA TYR A 117 -9.40 2.48 3.16
C TYR A 117 -10.67 3.29 2.94
N THR A 118 -11.81 2.68 3.19
CA THR A 118 -13.09 3.37 3.22
C THR A 118 -13.95 2.84 4.37
N TYR A 119 -15.06 3.52 4.61
CA TYR A 119 -16.03 3.09 5.61
C TYR A 119 -16.68 1.74 5.24
N GLY A 120 -16.99 0.96 6.28
CA GLY A 120 -17.70 -0.31 6.14
C GLY A 120 -16.81 -1.52 5.87
N THR A 121 -15.49 -1.35 5.69
CA THR A 121 -14.54 -2.47 5.62
C THR A 121 -13.44 -2.27 6.67
N GLY A 122 -12.98 -3.35 7.29
CA GLY A 122 -11.78 -3.33 8.15
C GLY A 122 -10.48 -3.51 7.37
N GLU A 123 -10.57 -3.73 6.05
CA GLU A 123 -9.47 -4.08 5.18
C GLU A 123 -9.20 -2.99 4.14
N ALA A 124 -7.94 -2.92 3.70
CA ALA A 124 -7.55 -2.00 2.64
C ALA A 124 -8.19 -2.37 1.30
N LEU A 125 -8.75 -1.37 0.61
CA LEU A 125 -9.26 -1.49 -0.76
C LEU A 125 -8.13 -1.45 -1.79
N ILE A 126 -7.12 -0.65 -1.52
CA ILE A 126 -5.98 -0.42 -2.41
C ILE A 126 -4.70 -0.67 -1.63
N LYS A 127 -3.76 -1.38 -2.26
CA LYS A 127 -2.41 -1.59 -1.73
C LYS A 127 -1.41 -1.30 -2.84
N GLY A 128 -0.43 -0.44 -2.58
CA GLY A 128 0.54 -0.07 -3.61
C GLY A 128 1.83 0.50 -3.05
N GLY A 129 2.73 0.87 -3.96
CA GLY A 129 4.00 1.48 -3.61
C GLY A 129 4.95 1.64 -4.78
N ARG A 130 6.13 2.19 -4.50
CA ARG A 130 7.20 2.43 -5.47
C ARG A 130 8.14 1.24 -5.53
N TYR A 131 8.48 0.75 -6.74
CA TYR A 131 9.27 -0.47 -6.95
C TYR A 131 10.28 -0.38 -8.11
N ASN A 132 11.13 0.63 -8.11
CA ASN A 132 12.08 0.91 -9.19
C ASN A 132 13.00 -0.27 -9.56
N GLN A 133 13.36 -1.12 -8.60
CA GLN A 133 14.27 -2.26 -8.84
C GLN A 133 13.59 -3.43 -9.54
N LEU A 134 12.27 -3.58 -9.39
CA LEU A 134 11.54 -4.67 -10.01
C LEU A 134 11.67 -4.62 -11.55
N MET A 135 11.50 -3.44 -12.13
CA MET A 135 11.61 -3.26 -13.59
C MET A 135 13.01 -3.55 -14.12
N LYS A 136 14.05 -3.38 -13.29
CA LYS A 136 15.42 -3.70 -13.63
C LYS A 136 15.62 -5.20 -13.90
N HIS A 137 14.92 -6.08 -13.15
CA HIS A 137 14.96 -7.52 -13.38
C HIS A 137 14.39 -7.94 -14.75
N PHE A 138 13.53 -7.09 -15.33
CA PHE A 138 12.99 -7.28 -16.69
C PHE A 138 13.78 -6.50 -17.76
N GLY A 139 15.03 -6.12 -17.45
CA GLY A 139 15.94 -5.47 -18.40
C GLY A 139 15.65 -3.98 -18.69
N LYS A 140 14.68 -3.36 -18.00
CA LYS A 140 14.33 -1.96 -18.18
C LYS A 140 14.40 -1.19 -16.86
N PRO A 141 15.55 -0.58 -16.51
CA PRO A 141 15.64 0.25 -15.33
C PRO A 141 14.72 1.48 -15.50
N ALA A 142 13.64 1.53 -14.73
CA ALA A 142 12.68 2.63 -14.76
C ALA A 142 12.12 2.89 -13.37
N ALA A 143 11.81 4.18 -13.09
CA ALA A 143 11.05 4.53 -11.92
C ALA A 143 9.61 4.01 -12.09
N SER A 144 9.15 3.22 -11.12
CA SER A 144 7.86 2.55 -11.20
C SER A 144 7.09 2.69 -9.89
N ILE A 145 5.82 3.01 -10.02
CA ILE A 145 4.85 3.03 -8.93
C ILE A 145 3.56 2.39 -9.43
N GLY A 146 2.89 1.64 -8.58
CA GLY A 146 1.62 1.02 -8.94
C GLY A 146 0.85 0.58 -7.71
N PHE A 147 -0.37 0.15 -7.95
CA PHE A 147 -1.25 -0.36 -6.91
C PHE A 147 -2.15 -1.47 -7.46
N ALA A 148 -2.69 -2.25 -6.54
CA ALA A 148 -3.74 -3.23 -6.81
C ALA A 148 -5.00 -2.83 -6.05
N ILE A 149 -6.15 -3.04 -6.68
CA ILE A 149 -7.47 -2.91 -6.06
C ILE A 149 -7.94 -4.30 -5.64
N VAL A 150 -8.37 -4.44 -4.39
CA VAL A 150 -8.99 -5.67 -3.87
C VAL A 150 -10.48 -5.60 -4.18
N VAL A 151 -10.89 -6.22 -5.27
CA VAL A 151 -12.24 -6.08 -5.82
C VAL A 151 -13.30 -6.54 -4.82
N ASP A 152 -13.07 -7.64 -4.11
CA ASP A 152 -14.01 -8.15 -3.10
C ASP A 152 -14.27 -7.13 -1.98
N ASN A 153 -13.21 -6.47 -1.50
CA ASN A 153 -13.33 -5.42 -0.48
C ASN A 153 -14.05 -4.19 -1.04
N LEU A 154 -13.81 -3.84 -2.31
CA LEU A 154 -14.51 -2.74 -2.97
C LEU A 154 -16.01 -3.03 -3.09
N LEU A 155 -16.39 -4.19 -3.57
CA LEU A 155 -17.80 -4.60 -3.69
C LEU A 155 -18.49 -4.63 -2.32
N MET A 156 -17.81 -5.15 -1.30
CA MET A 156 -18.30 -5.14 0.07
C MET A 156 -18.51 -3.71 0.58
N ALA A 157 -17.58 -2.80 0.31
CA ALA A 157 -17.69 -1.39 0.70
C ALA A 157 -18.89 -0.72 0.04
N LEU A 158 -19.05 -0.88 -1.27
CA LEU A 158 -20.17 -0.34 -2.04
C LEU A 158 -21.51 -0.83 -1.47
N SER A 159 -21.63 -2.14 -1.25
CA SER A 159 -22.83 -2.75 -0.68
C SER A 159 -23.16 -2.21 0.72
N ARG A 160 -22.17 -2.13 1.62
CA ARG A 160 -22.38 -1.64 3.00
C ARG A 160 -22.71 -0.15 3.05
N GLN A 161 -22.17 0.63 2.14
CA GLN A 161 -22.44 2.07 2.01
C GLN A 161 -23.71 2.35 1.21
N LYS A 162 -24.37 1.30 0.69
CA LYS A 162 -25.56 1.39 -0.18
C LYS A 162 -25.35 2.31 -1.38
N ILE A 163 -24.16 2.24 -1.96
CA ILE A 163 -23.83 2.93 -3.20
C ILE A 163 -24.32 2.04 -4.32
N GLU A 164 -25.37 2.49 -5.01
CA GLU A 164 -25.87 1.81 -6.20
C GLU A 164 -24.89 2.06 -7.36
N MET A 165 -24.49 0.99 -8.01
CA MET A 165 -23.79 1.10 -9.29
C MET A 165 -24.85 1.27 -10.36
N GLU A 166 -24.70 2.29 -11.21
CA GLU A 166 -25.55 2.41 -12.40
C GLU A 166 -25.35 1.12 -13.20
N GLU A 167 -26.43 0.37 -13.39
CA GLU A 167 -26.42 -0.72 -14.34
C GLU A 167 -26.27 -0.10 -15.72
N GLU A 168 -25.17 -0.41 -16.41
CA GLU A 168 -25.03 -0.03 -17.82
C GLU A 168 -26.27 -0.53 -18.57
N GLU A 169 -26.94 0.37 -19.29
CA GLU A 169 -28.12 0.03 -20.08
C GLU A 169 -27.86 -1.23 -20.92
N GLY A 170 -28.60 -2.26 -20.55
CA GLY A 170 -28.80 -3.54 -21.18
C GLY A 170 -27.70 -4.11 -22.07
N VAL A 171 -27.08 -5.17 -21.62
CA VAL A 171 -26.29 -6.05 -22.49
C VAL A 171 -27.17 -6.53 -23.65
N THR A 172 -26.80 -6.21 -24.87
CA THR A 172 -27.48 -6.71 -26.05
C THR A 172 -27.15 -8.20 -26.25
N VAL A 173 -28.11 -9.08 -26.04
CA VAL A 173 -27.92 -10.51 -26.26
C VAL A 173 -28.33 -10.90 -27.67
N ILE A 174 -27.40 -11.45 -28.46
CA ILE A 174 -27.68 -11.97 -29.79
C ILE A 174 -27.90 -13.48 -29.70
N THR A 175 -29.15 -13.90 -29.84
CA THR A 175 -29.49 -15.32 -29.96
C THR A 175 -29.44 -15.75 -31.45
N TYR A 176 -28.86 -16.92 -31.68
CA TYR A 176 -28.70 -17.41 -33.04
C TYR A 176 -28.89 -18.95 -33.13
N ARG A 177 -29.27 -19.44 -34.29
CA ARG A 177 -29.23 -20.86 -34.62
C ARG A 177 -27.84 -21.21 -35.18
N LYS A 178 -27.47 -22.48 -35.12
CA LYS A 178 -26.14 -22.97 -35.53
C LYS A 178 -25.75 -22.53 -36.94
N GLU A 179 -26.71 -22.46 -37.86
CA GLU A 179 -26.54 -22.06 -39.25
C GLU A 179 -26.16 -20.58 -39.42
N ASN A 180 -26.60 -19.74 -38.49
CA ASN A 180 -26.38 -18.28 -38.52
C ASN A 180 -25.26 -17.80 -37.59
N ARG A 181 -24.41 -18.72 -37.10
CA ARG A 181 -23.36 -18.40 -36.16
C ARG A 181 -22.38 -17.30 -36.67
N ILE A 182 -21.97 -17.39 -37.92
CA ILE A 182 -21.04 -16.42 -38.53
C ILE A 182 -21.66 -15.02 -38.56
N GLN A 183 -22.91 -14.93 -38.96
CA GLN A 183 -23.66 -13.66 -39.02
C GLN A 183 -23.83 -13.05 -37.61
N ALA A 184 -24.13 -13.89 -36.60
CA ALA A 184 -24.24 -13.44 -35.22
C ALA A 184 -22.91 -12.87 -34.70
N ILE A 185 -21.78 -13.53 -34.99
CA ILE A 185 -20.44 -13.05 -34.61
C ILE A 185 -20.12 -11.71 -35.30
N GLN A 186 -20.44 -11.59 -36.60
CA GLN A 186 -20.24 -10.34 -37.34
C GLN A 186 -21.08 -9.20 -36.75
N LYS A 187 -22.34 -9.46 -36.40
CA LYS A 187 -23.22 -8.48 -35.77
C LYS A 187 -22.76 -8.07 -34.41
N ALA A 188 -22.30 -9.02 -33.59
CA ALA A 188 -21.69 -8.70 -32.28
C ALA A 188 -20.46 -7.81 -32.43
N LYS A 189 -19.61 -8.11 -33.40
CA LYS A 189 -18.42 -7.29 -33.69
C LYS A 189 -18.78 -5.87 -34.13
N GLU A 190 -19.79 -5.72 -34.99
CA GLU A 190 -20.30 -4.42 -35.42
C GLU A 190 -20.82 -3.60 -34.24
N LEU A 191 -21.67 -4.19 -33.38
CA LEU A 191 -22.26 -3.51 -32.24
C LEU A 191 -21.19 -3.10 -31.20
N ARG A 192 -20.21 -3.96 -30.96
CA ARG A 192 -19.07 -3.62 -30.08
C ARG A 192 -18.22 -2.48 -30.63
N SER A 193 -18.04 -2.40 -31.96
CA SER A 193 -17.34 -1.27 -32.60
C SER A 193 -18.08 0.06 -32.46
N GLN A 194 -19.39 0.01 -32.18
CA GLN A 194 -20.25 1.16 -31.88
C GLN A 194 -20.30 1.49 -30.37
N GLY A 195 -19.49 0.81 -29.55
CA GLY A 195 -19.44 1.02 -28.08
C GLY A 195 -20.58 0.32 -27.33
N ARG A 196 -21.34 -0.58 -27.95
CA ARG A 196 -22.41 -1.31 -27.26
C ARG A 196 -21.87 -2.54 -26.54
N ASN A 197 -22.41 -2.81 -25.37
CA ASN A 197 -22.21 -4.06 -24.64
C ASN A 197 -23.02 -5.19 -25.31
N VAL A 198 -22.33 -6.23 -25.84
CA VAL A 198 -22.95 -7.34 -26.59
C VAL A 198 -22.33 -8.67 -26.15
#